data_548ec84d0e3b3b23e94ebc4e9ad7684e
#
_entry.id   548ec84d0e3b3b23e94ebc4e9ad7684e
#
_cell.length_a   1.000
_cell.length_b   1.000
_cell.length_c   1.000
_cell.angle_alpha   90.00
_cell.angle_beta   90.00
_cell.angle_gamma   90.00
#
_symmetry.space_group_name_H-M   'P 1'
#
loop_
_entity.id
_entity.type
_entity.pdbx_description
1 polymer ?
#
loop_
_entity_poly.entity_id
_entity_poly.type
_entity_poly.pdbx_seq_one_letter_code
_entity_poly.pdbx_strand_id
1 'polypeptide(L)'
;MANNPDFDLYQLPEEHRELQAAVRALALDRIAPRAAEIDETGEFPWDVYEALAASGFHAISIPEEYEGSGGDNLAACIVVEEVARVCGSSSLIPAVNKLGTTPLLVGGDEAIKARYLPEVARGEAMFS
;
A
#
# COMPACT_ATOMS: atom_id res chain seq x y z
N MET A 1 -0.34 -1.28 -38.26
CA MET A 1 -1.54 -0.90 -37.49
C MET A 1 -1.28 0.47 -36.88
N ALA A 2 -2.08 1.46 -37.25
CA ALA A 2 -1.97 2.78 -36.65
C ALA A 2 -2.33 2.65 -35.16
N ASN A 3 -1.39 3.01 -34.26
CA ASN A 3 -1.70 3.20 -32.87
C ASN A 3 -2.82 4.24 -32.80
N ASN A 4 -4.00 3.83 -32.38
CA ASN A 4 -5.05 4.77 -32.02
C ASN A 4 -4.64 5.37 -30.68
N PRO A 5 -4.21 6.65 -30.61
CA PRO A 5 -3.75 7.26 -29.37
C PRO A 5 -4.85 7.36 -28.30
N ASP A 6 -6.11 7.19 -28.71
CA ASP A 6 -7.27 7.24 -27.81
C ASP A 6 -7.63 5.86 -27.22
N PHE A 7 -6.87 4.80 -27.53
CA PHE A 7 -7.16 3.44 -27.09
C PHE A 7 -5.92 2.75 -26.52
N ASP A 8 -5.40 3.29 -25.43
CA ASP A 8 -4.37 2.63 -24.64
C ASP A 8 -4.96 2.08 -23.35
N LEU A 9 -5.43 0.82 -23.41
CA LEU A 9 -5.99 0.08 -22.26
C LEU A 9 -5.00 -0.10 -21.10
N TYR A 10 -3.72 0.19 -21.32
CA TYR A 10 -2.65 -0.02 -20.36
C TYR A 10 -2.09 1.28 -19.78
N GLN A 11 -2.62 2.43 -20.20
CA GLN A 11 -2.24 3.70 -19.57
C GLN A 11 -2.93 3.85 -18.22
N LEU A 12 -2.12 4.04 -17.19
CA LEU A 12 -2.63 4.42 -15.88
C LEU A 12 -3.24 5.83 -15.94
N PRO A 13 -4.36 6.08 -15.24
CA PRO A 13 -4.84 7.42 -14.96
C PRO A 13 -3.74 8.30 -14.35
N GLU A 14 -3.84 9.63 -14.50
CA GLU A 14 -2.80 10.54 -14.06
C GLU A 14 -2.50 10.42 -12.57
N GLU A 15 -3.54 10.39 -11.73
CA GLU A 15 -3.39 10.21 -10.29
C GLU A 15 -2.69 8.89 -9.90
N HIS A 16 -2.94 7.81 -10.64
CA HIS A 16 -2.26 6.53 -10.42
C HIS A 16 -0.80 6.56 -10.88
N ARG A 17 -0.46 7.35 -11.90
CA ARG A 17 0.94 7.58 -12.30
C ARG A 17 1.69 8.41 -11.26
N GLU A 18 1.05 9.41 -10.68
CA GLU A 18 1.62 10.21 -9.60
C GLU A 18 1.84 9.35 -8.35
N LEU A 19 0.85 8.54 -7.98
CA LEU A 19 0.99 7.57 -6.90
C LEU A 19 2.16 6.61 -7.17
N GLN A 20 2.23 6.04 -8.37
CA GLN A 20 3.32 5.13 -8.74
C GLN A 20 4.69 5.80 -8.59
N ALA A 21 4.83 7.03 -9.04
CA ALA A 21 6.08 7.79 -8.91
C ALA A 21 6.43 8.04 -7.45
N ALA A 22 5.45 8.39 -6.61
CA ALA A 22 5.66 8.66 -5.19
C ALA A 22 6.06 7.38 -4.42
N VAL A 23 5.36 6.27 -4.65
CA VAL A 23 5.71 4.99 -4.01
C VAL A 23 7.08 4.50 -4.47
N ARG A 24 7.39 4.62 -5.76
CA ARG A 24 8.70 4.25 -6.31
C ARG A 24 9.83 5.06 -5.67
N ALA A 25 9.65 6.36 -5.52
CA ALA A 25 10.64 7.22 -4.88
C ALA A 25 10.90 6.81 -3.42
N LEU A 26 9.84 6.58 -2.64
CA LEU A 26 9.96 6.09 -1.26
C LEU A 26 10.64 4.72 -1.21
N ALA A 27 10.23 3.80 -2.09
CA ALA A 27 10.79 2.44 -2.13
C ALA A 27 12.29 2.44 -2.43
N LEU A 28 12.74 3.25 -3.38
CA LEU A 28 14.16 3.37 -3.72
C LEU A 28 14.98 4.05 -2.61
N ASP A 29 14.42 5.06 -1.95
CA ASP A 29 15.11 5.82 -0.89
C ASP A 29 15.17 5.06 0.44
N ARG A 30 14.06 4.47 0.88
CA ARG A 30 13.91 3.94 2.23
C ARG A 30 13.92 2.42 2.32
N ILE A 31 13.53 1.70 1.28
CA ILE A 31 13.35 0.24 1.32
C ILE A 31 14.48 -0.50 0.61
N ALA A 32 14.87 -0.06 -0.58
CA ALA A 32 15.92 -0.72 -1.37
C ALA A 32 17.24 -0.90 -0.59
N PRO A 33 17.74 0.10 0.17
CA PRO A 33 18.98 -0.05 0.93
C PRO A 33 18.91 -1.10 2.05
N ARG A 34 17.69 -1.44 2.50
CA ARG A 34 17.44 -2.38 3.59
C ARG A 34 17.13 -3.80 3.11
N ALA A 35 16.84 -3.99 1.82
CA ALA A 35 16.32 -5.24 1.28
C ALA A 35 17.20 -6.47 1.58
N ALA A 36 18.50 -6.36 1.40
CA ALA A 36 19.43 -7.45 1.64
C ALA A 36 19.49 -7.86 3.12
N GLU A 37 19.52 -6.89 4.03
CA GLU A 37 19.53 -7.15 5.48
C GLU A 37 18.22 -7.77 5.94
N ILE A 38 17.08 -7.28 5.45
CA ILE A 38 15.75 -7.84 5.76
C ILE A 38 15.68 -9.31 5.32
N ASP A 39 16.19 -9.63 4.13
CA ASP A 39 16.21 -11.00 3.61
C ASP A 39 17.12 -11.92 4.43
N GLU A 40 18.29 -11.41 4.83
CA GLU A 40 19.27 -12.18 5.61
C GLU A 40 18.80 -12.44 7.05
N THR A 41 18.25 -11.43 7.72
CA THR A 41 17.87 -11.55 9.14
C THR A 41 16.49 -12.16 9.36
N GLY A 42 15.56 -11.96 8.42
CA GLY A 42 14.16 -12.34 8.57
C GLY A 42 13.42 -11.56 9.65
N GLU A 43 14.01 -10.49 10.18
CA GLU A 43 13.37 -9.63 11.17
C GLU A 43 12.36 -8.70 10.52
N PHE A 44 11.27 -8.36 11.26
CA PHE A 44 10.27 -7.42 10.76
C PHE A 44 10.86 -6.00 10.64
N PRO A 45 10.79 -5.37 9.46
CA PRO A 45 11.43 -4.08 9.20
C PRO A 45 10.55 -2.91 9.69
N TRP A 46 10.59 -2.60 10.98
CA TRP A 46 9.79 -1.54 11.60
C TRP A 46 10.03 -0.17 10.98
N ASP A 47 11.25 0.15 10.61
CA ASP A 47 11.61 1.39 9.92
C ASP A 47 10.95 1.53 8.54
N VAL A 48 10.82 0.43 7.81
CA VAL A 48 10.08 0.38 6.55
C VAL A 48 8.58 0.53 6.79
N TYR A 49 8.04 -0.15 7.81
CA TYR A 49 6.65 0.01 8.21
C TYR A 49 6.32 1.47 8.53
N GLU A 50 7.13 2.12 9.37
CA GLU A 50 6.96 3.53 9.74
C GLU A 50 7.02 4.46 8.53
N ALA A 51 7.93 4.22 7.58
CA ALA A 51 8.03 5.01 6.36
C ALA A 51 6.78 4.87 5.47
N LEU A 52 6.26 3.65 5.32
CA LEU A 52 5.02 3.38 4.59
C LEU A 52 3.81 3.98 5.30
N ALA A 53 3.75 3.88 6.64
CA ALA A 53 2.67 4.44 7.44
C ALA A 53 2.61 5.97 7.38
N ALA A 54 3.76 6.63 7.50
CA ALA A 54 3.86 8.09 7.39
C ALA A 54 3.36 8.63 6.04
N SER A 55 3.41 7.82 4.99
CA SER A 55 2.93 8.17 3.64
C SER A 55 1.53 7.63 3.34
N GLY A 56 0.90 6.90 4.26
CA GLY A 56 -0.40 6.25 4.06
C GLY A 56 -0.38 5.04 3.12
N PHE A 57 0.80 4.61 2.66
CA PHE A 57 0.92 3.51 1.69
C PHE A 57 0.74 2.13 2.32
N HIS A 58 0.94 1.99 3.63
CA HIS A 58 0.75 0.72 4.35
C HIS A 58 -0.70 0.23 4.32
N ALA A 59 -1.69 1.14 4.18
CA ALA A 59 -3.12 0.84 4.25
C ALA A 59 -3.95 1.72 3.30
N ILE A 60 -3.47 1.91 2.07
CA ILE A 60 -4.00 2.87 1.09
C ILE A 60 -5.48 2.70 0.77
N SER A 61 -6.04 1.50 0.93
CA SER A 61 -7.43 1.19 0.58
C SER A 61 -8.45 1.48 1.68
N ILE A 62 -8.04 1.96 2.85
CA ILE A 62 -8.99 2.35 3.90
C ILE A 62 -9.68 3.64 3.47
N PRO A 63 -11.04 3.69 3.49
CA PRO A 63 -11.80 4.89 3.14
C PRO A 63 -11.47 6.10 4.01
N GLU A 64 -11.63 7.30 3.44
CA GLU A 64 -11.40 8.57 4.15
C GLU A 64 -12.28 8.74 5.39
N GLU A 65 -13.51 8.19 5.38
CA GLU A 65 -14.41 8.21 6.55
C GLU A 65 -13.84 7.46 7.78
N TYR A 66 -12.86 6.58 7.57
CA TYR A 66 -12.10 5.88 8.61
C TYR A 66 -10.64 6.36 8.69
N GLU A 67 -10.39 7.60 8.35
CA GLU A 67 -9.07 8.25 8.39
C GLU A 67 -8.04 7.67 7.38
N GLY A 68 -8.49 6.92 6.40
CA GLY A 68 -7.65 6.33 5.35
C GLY A 68 -7.45 7.23 4.15
N SER A 69 -6.69 6.75 3.18
CA SER A 69 -6.39 7.46 1.93
C SER A 69 -7.43 7.27 0.81
N GLY A 70 -8.36 6.34 0.97
CA GLY A 70 -9.44 6.10 0.01
C GLY A 70 -9.01 5.53 -1.34
N GLY A 71 -7.80 4.96 -1.41
CA GLY A 71 -7.27 4.40 -2.65
C GLY A 71 -8.07 3.17 -3.13
N ASP A 72 -8.25 3.09 -4.43
CA ASP A 72 -8.93 1.98 -5.08
C ASP A 72 -8.05 0.70 -5.17
N ASN A 73 -8.58 -0.35 -5.79
CA ASN A 73 -7.84 -1.60 -5.95
C ASN A 73 -6.60 -1.45 -6.83
N LEU A 74 -6.65 -0.57 -7.84
CA LEU A 74 -5.50 -0.30 -8.70
C LEU A 74 -4.39 0.41 -7.92
N ALA A 75 -4.74 1.39 -7.08
CA ALA A 75 -3.80 2.05 -6.18
C ALA A 75 -3.11 1.05 -5.23
N ALA A 76 -3.87 0.10 -4.66
CA ALA A 76 -3.30 -0.94 -3.82
C ALA A 76 -2.32 -1.85 -4.58
N CYS A 77 -2.66 -2.24 -5.81
CA CYS A 77 -1.76 -3.04 -6.67
C CYS A 77 -0.47 -2.27 -6.98
N ILE A 78 -0.56 -0.99 -7.29
CA ILE A 78 0.60 -0.13 -7.56
C ILE A 78 1.53 -0.06 -6.35
N VAL A 79 0.98 0.15 -5.15
CA VAL A 79 1.78 0.20 -3.93
C VAL A 79 2.53 -1.11 -3.70
N VAL A 80 1.83 -2.24 -3.77
CA VAL A 80 2.44 -3.57 -3.58
C VAL A 80 3.50 -3.83 -4.64
N GLU A 81 3.23 -3.54 -5.92
CA GLU A 81 4.16 -3.75 -7.02
C GLU A 81 5.44 -2.93 -6.86
N GLU A 82 5.34 -1.64 -6.60
CA GLU A 82 6.50 -0.76 -6.49
C GLU A 82 7.38 -1.09 -5.27
N VAL A 83 6.78 -1.50 -4.16
CA VAL A 83 7.54 -1.99 -2.99
C VAL A 83 8.18 -3.35 -3.31
N ALA A 84 7.45 -4.28 -3.93
CA ALA A 84 7.95 -5.61 -4.28
C ALA A 84 9.13 -5.57 -5.24
N ARG A 85 9.21 -4.58 -6.12
CA ARG A 85 10.33 -4.39 -7.06
C ARG A 85 11.68 -4.24 -6.36
N VAL A 86 11.71 -3.74 -5.14
CA VAL A 86 12.94 -3.52 -4.36
C VAL A 86 13.07 -4.48 -3.18
N CYS A 87 11.96 -4.90 -2.58
CA CYS A 87 11.96 -5.83 -1.45
C CYS A 87 10.62 -6.61 -1.42
N GLY A 88 10.66 -7.88 -1.81
CA GLY A 88 9.49 -8.75 -1.79
C GLY A 88 8.88 -8.90 -0.40
N SER A 89 9.71 -9.10 0.62
CA SER A 89 9.25 -9.24 2.02
C SER A 89 8.53 -8.00 2.52
N SER A 90 9.06 -6.81 2.25
CA SER A 90 8.43 -5.54 2.65
C SER A 90 7.10 -5.27 1.95
N SER A 91 6.89 -5.82 0.75
CA SER A 91 5.62 -5.67 0.04
C SER A 91 4.44 -6.37 0.72
N LEU A 92 4.72 -7.31 1.60
CA LEU A 92 3.70 -7.98 2.41
C LEU A 92 3.04 -7.02 3.41
N ILE A 93 3.70 -5.95 3.81
CA ILE A 93 3.12 -4.95 4.72
C ILE A 93 1.81 -4.37 4.14
N PRO A 94 1.81 -3.68 2.99
CA PRO A 94 0.57 -3.19 2.39
C PRO A 94 -0.36 -4.32 1.91
N ALA A 95 0.18 -5.44 1.44
CA ALA A 95 -0.62 -6.56 0.95
C ALA A 95 -1.44 -7.21 2.08
N VAL A 96 -0.85 -7.49 3.24
CA VAL A 96 -1.54 -8.11 4.39
C VAL A 96 -2.52 -7.12 5.03
N ASN A 97 -2.17 -5.85 5.16
CA ASN A 97 -3.13 -4.84 5.61
C ASN A 97 -4.36 -4.76 4.68
N LYS A 98 -4.16 -4.81 3.36
CA LYS A 98 -5.27 -4.90 2.39
C LYS A 98 -6.11 -6.17 2.60
N LEU A 99 -5.44 -7.30 2.79
CA LEU A 99 -6.11 -8.58 3.00
C LEU A 99 -6.96 -8.57 4.28
N GLY A 100 -6.47 -7.99 5.37
CA GLY A 100 -7.19 -7.89 6.64
C GLY A 100 -8.31 -6.85 6.64
N THR A 101 -8.13 -5.72 5.95
CA THR A 101 -9.15 -4.66 5.89
C THR A 101 -10.32 -5.01 4.98
N THR A 102 -10.10 -5.76 3.91
CA THR A 102 -11.15 -6.09 2.93
C THR A 102 -12.36 -6.81 3.55
N PRO A 103 -12.20 -7.86 4.39
CA PRO A 103 -13.34 -8.49 5.05
C PRO A 103 -14.11 -7.55 5.97
N LEU A 104 -13.41 -6.65 6.66
CA LEU A 104 -14.07 -5.64 7.52
C LEU A 104 -14.91 -4.67 6.70
N LEU A 105 -14.39 -4.21 5.56
CA LEU A 105 -15.11 -3.29 4.68
C LEU A 105 -16.34 -3.93 4.03
N VAL A 106 -16.25 -5.22 3.66
CA VAL A 106 -17.31 -5.93 2.95
C VAL A 106 -18.38 -6.47 3.91
N GLY A 107 -17.97 -7.05 5.03
CA GLY A 107 -18.85 -7.81 5.93
C GLY A 107 -18.95 -7.27 7.35
N GLY A 108 -18.13 -6.29 7.74
CA GLY A 108 -18.18 -5.69 9.07
C GLY A 108 -19.37 -4.74 9.23
N ASP A 109 -19.93 -4.70 10.42
CA ASP A 109 -20.87 -3.65 10.80
C ASP A 109 -20.13 -2.32 11.09
N GLU A 110 -20.85 -1.21 11.20
CA GLU A 110 -20.26 0.11 11.41
C GLU A 110 -19.47 0.22 12.71
N ALA A 111 -19.88 -0.50 13.76
CA ALA A 111 -19.18 -0.48 15.05
C ALA A 111 -17.79 -1.14 14.94
N ILE A 112 -17.70 -2.26 14.22
CA ILE A 112 -16.44 -2.95 13.97
C ILE A 112 -15.52 -2.12 13.07
N LYS A 113 -16.05 -1.57 11.98
CA LYS A 113 -15.28 -0.71 11.08
C LYS A 113 -14.71 0.51 11.80
N ALA A 114 -15.57 1.24 12.54
CA ALA A 114 -15.17 2.43 13.29
C ALA A 114 -14.16 2.13 14.40
N ARG A 115 -14.15 0.91 14.93
CA ARG A 115 -13.20 0.50 15.96
C ARG A 115 -11.81 0.20 15.42
N TYR A 116 -11.70 -0.53 14.31
CA TYR A 116 -10.42 -1.09 13.86
C TYR A 116 -9.78 -0.32 12.70
N LEU A 117 -10.57 0.19 11.75
CA LEU A 117 -10.00 0.80 10.55
C LEU A 117 -9.20 2.08 10.82
N PRO A 118 -9.61 2.99 11.73
CA PRO A 118 -8.82 4.19 12.02
C PRO A 118 -7.46 3.88 12.64
N GLU A 119 -7.36 2.89 13.52
CA GLU A 119 -6.08 2.50 14.12
C GLU A 119 -5.11 1.96 13.06
N VAL A 120 -5.61 1.16 12.12
CA VAL A 120 -4.80 0.68 10.99
C VAL A 120 -4.44 1.82 10.05
N ALA A 121 -5.37 2.73 9.74
CA ALA A 121 -5.12 3.89 8.87
C ALA A 121 -4.00 4.78 9.40
N ARG A 122 -3.94 4.99 10.73
CA ARG A 122 -2.89 5.78 11.40
C ARG A 122 -1.57 5.03 11.58
N GLY A 123 -1.50 3.75 11.25
CA GLY A 123 -0.31 2.93 11.47
C GLY A 123 -0.08 2.54 12.94
N GLU A 124 -1.10 2.65 13.79
CA GLU A 124 -1.07 2.26 15.21
C GLU A 124 -1.32 0.75 15.39
N ALA A 125 -1.96 0.14 14.41
CA ALA A 125 -2.22 -1.29 14.32
C ALA A 125 -1.98 -1.79 12.89
N MET A 126 -1.73 -3.08 12.76
CA MET A 126 -1.62 -3.75 11.46
C MET A 126 -2.20 -5.15 11.56
N PHE A 127 -2.54 -5.73 10.41
CA PHE A 127 -2.89 -7.14 10.31
C PHE A 127 -1.65 -8.00 10.08
N SER A 128 -1.71 -9.25 10.55
CA SER A 128 -0.65 -10.24 10.40
C SER A 128 -1.24 -11.63 10.07
#